data_6b3fa67f01b62056e27f2d2d4825c7d3
#
_entry.id   6b3fa67f01b62056e27f2d2d4825c7d3
#
_cell.length_a   1.000
_cell.length_b   1.000
_cell.length_c   1.000
_cell.angle_alpha   90.00
_cell.angle_beta   90.00
_cell.angle_gamma   90.00
#
_symmetry.space_group_name_H-M   'P 1'
#
loop_
_entity.id
_entity.type
_entity.pdbx_description
1 polymer ?
#
loop_
_entity_poly.entity_id
_entity_poly.type
_entity_poly.pdbx_seq_one_letter_code
_entity_poly.pdbx_strand_id
1 'polypeptide(L)'
;MLFTINDLGFSITGLLLEGWLAFAARCVCALALLFIGWVVSRWLQKSLFPRLLKRSWHFAFTHPLLESFARPTARIAWYTGMYLALRSLPWAIPGLPALLLKAYRMMLVFLIGTGFYHASGIAALLLASSSEEVRTNRTLLTLLDKVYKVAVVVLCGATIAQESGLPVGLSLIHISEPTRLR
;
A
#
# COMPACT_ATOMS: atom_id res chain seq x y z
N MET A 1 -52.91 -32.14 -12.47
CA MET A 1 -51.65 -31.44 -12.12
C MET A 1 -51.88 -29.94 -12.36
N LEU A 2 -52.50 -29.27 -11.40
CA LEU A 2 -52.74 -27.81 -11.42
C LEU A 2 -51.63 -27.16 -10.68
N PHE A 3 -50.52 -26.79 -11.36
CA PHE A 3 -49.55 -25.84 -10.84
C PHE A 3 -50.27 -24.48 -10.78
N THR A 4 -50.59 -24.06 -9.59
CA THR A 4 -51.18 -22.75 -9.37
C THR A 4 -50.10 -21.68 -9.56
N ILE A 5 -50.40 -20.67 -10.40
CA ILE A 5 -49.55 -19.51 -10.69
C ILE A 5 -49.12 -18.80 -9.39
N ASN A 6 -49.86 -18.99 -8.32
CA ASN A 6 -49.51 -18.48 -6.98
C ASN A 6 -48.21 -19.06 -6.39
N ASP A 7 -47.91 -20.35 -6.63
CA ASP A 7 -46.73 -21.00 -6.07
C ASP A 7 -45.45 -20.53 -6.77
N LEU A 8 -45.54 -20.22 -8.10
CA LEU A 8 -44.47 -19.65 -8.87
C LEU A 8 -44.17 -18.19 -8.43
N GLY A 9 -45.23 -17.40 -8.18
CA GLY A 9 -45.11 -16.02 -7.72
C GLY A 9 -44.43 -15.93 -6.33
N PHE A 10 -44.76 -16.83 -5.44
CA PHE A 10 -44.18 -16.87 -4.07
C PHE A 10 -42.70 -17.31 -4.08
N SER A 11 -42.34 -18.28 -4.91
CA SER A 11 -40.97 -18.73 -5.04
C SER A 11 -40.05 -17.66 -5.70
N ILE A 12 -40.54 -16.94 -6.72
CA ILE A 12 -39.78 -15.85 -7.36
C ILE A 12 -39.58 -14.66 -6.42
N THR A 13 -40.63 -14.27 -5.67
CA THR A 13 -40.51 -13.17 -4.71
C THR A 13 -39.60 -13.55 -3.54
N GLY A 14 -39.61 -14.80 -3.04
CA GLY A 14 -38.68 -15.31 -2.05
C GLY A 14 -37.23 -15.26 -2.55
N LEU A 15 -36.97 -15.73 -3.76
CA LEU A 15 -35.64 -15.71 -4.35
C LEU A 15 -35.12 -14.28 -4.60
N LEU A 16 -35.98 -13.35 -4.98
CA LEU A 16 -35.62 -11.93 -5.11
C LEU A 16 -35.36 -11.29 -3.75
N LEU A 17 -36.15 -11.60 -2.74
CA LEU A 17 -35.92 -11.12 -1.37
C LEU A 17 -34.58 -11.62 -0.80
N GLU A 18 -34.27 -12.90 -0.98
CA GLU A 18 -32.97 -13.45 -0.57
C GLU A 18 -31.81 -12.78 -1.31
N GLY A 19 -31.94 -12.48 -2.61
CA GLY A 19 -30.96 -11.75 -3.38
C GLY A 19 -30.73 -10.33 -2.85
N TRP A 20 -31.80 -9.61 -2.56
CA TRP A 20 -31.75 -8.25 -2.00
C TRP A 20 -31.15 -8.20 -0.58
N LEU A 21 -31.52 -9.16 0.27
CA LEU A 21 -30.97 -9.29 1.62
C LEU A 21 -29.46 -9.59 1.57
N ALA A 22 -29.04 -10.50 0.69
CA ALA A 22 -27.63 -10.81 0.49
C ALA A 22 -26.84 -9.59 -0.02
N PHE A 23 -27.42 -8.82 -0.94
CA PHE A 23 -26.82 -7.58 -1.43
C PHE A 23 -26.71 -6.53 -0.32
N ALA A 24 -27.80 -6.30 0.42
CA ALA A 24 -27.84 -5.38 1.55
C ALA A 24 -26.80 -5.75 2.63
N ALA A 25 -26.71 -7.05 2.97
CA ALA A 25 -25.73 -7.55 3.93
C ALA A 25 -24.29 -7.26 3.45
N ARG A 26 -23.97 -7.45 2.18
CA ARG A 26 -22.65 -7.13 1.60
C ARG A 26 -22.35 -5.63 1.65
N CYS A 27 -23.34 -4.79 1.36
CA CYS A 27 -23.20 -3.34 1.47
C CYS A 27 -22.90 -2.91 2.93
N VAL A 28 -23.62 -3.49 3.90
CA VAL A 28 -23.38 -3.23 5.31
C VAL A 28 -21.96 -3.69 5.72
N CYS A 29 -21.54 -4.88 5.30
CA CYS A 29 -20.16 -5.34 5.51
C CYS A 29 -19.12 -4.42 4.88
N ALA A 30 -19.35 -3.92 3.66
CA ALA A 30 -18.45 -2.98 3.01
C ALA A 30 -18.33 -1.67 3.80
N LEU A 31 -19.45 -1.12 4.27
CA LEU A 31 -19.46 0.09 5.10
C LEU A 31 -18.76 -0.15 6.45
N ALA A 32 -18.98 -1.30 7.08
CA ALA A 32 -18.29 -1.68 8.30
C ALA A 32 -16.77 -1.77 8.11
N LEU A 33 -16.29 -2.38 7.00
CA LEU A 33 -14.87 -2.47 6.67
C LEU A 33 -14.26 -1.09 6.39
N LEU A 34 -14.97 -0.20 5.71
CA LEU A 34 -14.53 1.20 5.55
C LEU A 34 -14.42 1.91 6.89
N PHE A 35 -15.43 1.76 7.74
CA PHE A 35 -15.43 2.36 9.08
C PHE A 35 -14.28 1.83 9.94
N ILE A 36 -14.06 0.52 9.95
CA ILE A 36 -12.94 -0.12 10.66
C ILE A 36 -11.60 0.42 10.14
N GLY A 37 -11.40 0.47 8.82
CA GLY A 37 -10.19 1.03 8.19
C GLY A 37 -9.94 2.49 8.62
N TRP A 38 -11.01 3.30 8.66
CA TRP A 38 -10.93 4.69 9.12
C TRP A 38 -10.59 4.80 10.60
N VAL A 39 -11.24 4.01 11.45
CA VAL A 39 -10.98 3.99 12.90
C VAL A 39 -9.55 3.56 13.18
N VAL A 40 -9.08 2.48 12.54
CA VAL A 40 -7.71 1.97 12.69
C VAL A 40 -6.69 3.03 12.24
N SER A 41 -6.89 3.64 11.08
CA SER A 41 -6.03 4.71 10.58
C SER A 41 -5.95 5.89 11.58
N ARG A 42 -7.09 6.29 12.11
CA ARG A 42 -7.17 7.39 13.07
C ARG A 42 -6.56 7.03 14.43
N TRP A 43 -6.76 5.79 14.87
CA TRP A 43 -6.17 5.28 16.10
C TRP A 43 -4.64 5.17 16.00
N LEU A 44 -4.11 4.69 14.87
CA LEU A 44 -2.69 4.67 14.59
C LEU A 44 -2.07 6.07 14.71
N GLN A 45 -2.67 7.06 14.05
CA GLN A 45 -2.17 8.45 14.06
C GLN A 45 -2.25 9.10 15.43
N LYS A 46 -3.37 8.93 16.15
CA LYS A 46 -3.63 9.66 17.39
C LYS A 46 -3.11 8.98 18.64
N SER A 47 -3.02 7.65 18.64
CA SER A 47 -2.73 6.89 19.87
C SER A 47 -1.42 6.11 19.78
N LEU A 48 -1.21 5.34 18.72
CA LEU A 48 -0.09 4.42 18.64
C LEU A 48 1.22 5.15 18.33
N PHE A 49 1.26 5.94 17.26
CA PHE A 49 2.47 6.67 16.89
C PHE A 49 2.96 7.67 17.94
N PRO A 50 2.12 8.52 18.54
CA PRO A 50 2.60 9.43 19.59
C PRO A 50 3.13 8.70 20.83
N ARG A 51 2.56 7.54 21.18
CA ARG A 51 3.06 6.72 22.29
C ARG A 51 4.40 6.07 21.96
N LEU A 52 4.55 5.53 20.76
CA LEU A 52 5.79 4.94 20.27
C LEU A 52 6.91 6.00 20.15
N LEU A 53 6.59 7.17 19.61
CA LEU A 53 7.52 8.30 19.51
C LEU A 53 8.02 8.75 20.90
N LYS A 54 7.13 8.86 21.88
CA LYS A 54 7.51 9.20 23.25
C LYS A 54 8.44 8.14 23.88
N ARG A 55 8.20 6.85 23.58
CA ARG A 55 9.01 5.74 24.12
C ARG A 55 10.35 5.62 23.39
N SER A 56 10.44 5.97 22.12
CA SER A 56 11.64 5.86 21.29
C SER A 56 12.60 7.04 21.44
N TRP A 57 12.30 8.03 22.28
CA TRP A 57 13.13 9.22 22.49
C TRP A 57 14.58 8.91 22.90
N HIS A 58 14.81 7.78 23.55
CA HIS A 58 16.16 7.37 23.97
C HIS A 58 17.04 6.81 22.85
N PHE A 59 16.48 6.53 21.67
CA PHE A 59 17.24 5.96 20.55
C PHE A 59 17.28 6.97 19.40
N ALA A 60 18.46 7.52 19.15
CA ALA A 60 18.69 8.59 18.17
C ALA A 60 18.22 8.26 16.73
N PHE A 61 18.20 6.97 16.35
CA PHE A 61 17.83 6.53 15.00
C PHE A 61 16.38 6.08 14.88
N THR A 62 15.78 5.57 15.95
CA THR A 62 14.42 5.00 15.88
C THR A 62 13.34 6.07 15.84
N HIS A 63 13.56 7.20 16.50
CA HIS A 63 12.58 8.28 16.55
C HIS A 63 12.27 8.86 15.16
N PRO A 64 13.25 9.36 14.37
CA PRO A 64 12.96 9.92 13.05
C PRO A 64 12.54 8.87 12.02
N LEU A 65 12.98 7.59 12.17
CA LEU A 65 12.48 6.49 11.35
C LEU A 65 10.98 6.27 11.57
N LEU A 66 10.58 6.21 12.84
CA LEU A 66 9.19 6.01 13.23
C LEU A 66 8.29 7.18 12.75
N GLU A 67 8.81 8.40 12.83
CA GLU A 67 8.13 9.60 12.33
C GLU A 67 7.92 9.55 10.81
N SER A 68 8.94 9.10 10.05
CA SER A 68 8.87 8.96 8.60
C SER A 68 7.80 7.96 8.15
N PHE A 69 7.61 6.88 8.91
CA PHE A 69 6.63 5.83 8.59
C PHE A 69 5.25 6.05 9.22
N ALA A 70 5.10 6.98 10.16
CA ALA A 70 3.82 7.21 10.85
C ALA A 70 2.67 7.58 9.90
N ARG A 71 2.92 8.51 8.99
CA ARG A 71 1.92 8.96 8.01
C ARG A 71 1.62 7.92 6.94
N PRO A 72 2.61 7.29 6.28
CA PRO A 72 2.36 6.22 5.31
C PRO A 72 1.60 5.03 5.90
N THR A 73 1.98 4.54 7.08
CA THR A 73 1.34 3.39 7.72
C THR A 73 -0.15 3.64 8.01
N ALA A 74 -0.49 4.80 8.50
CA ALA A 74 -1.89 5.15 8.74
C ALA A 74 -2.71 5.24 7.46
N ARG A 75 -2.10 5.73 6.36
CA ARG A 75 -2.73 5.72 5.03
C ARG A 75 -2.90 4.30 4.50
N ILE A 76 -1.90 3.42 4.69
CA ILE A 76 -2.00 2.00 4.32
C ILE A 76 -3.21 1.37 5.00
N ALA A 77 -3.43 1.58 6.30
CA ALA A 77 -4.58 1.05 7.02
C ALA A 77 -5.91 1.50 6.40
N TRP A 78 -6.02 2.78 6.02
CA TRP A 78 -7.19 3.32 5.36
C TRP A 78 -7.43 2.68 3.98
N TYR A 79 -6.40 2.64 3.12
CA TYR A 79 -6.50 2.04 1.78
C TYR A 79 -6.76 0.55 1.82
N THR A 80 -6.25 -0.16 2.83
CA THR A 80 -6.57 -1.59 3.06
C THR A 80 -8.05 -1.77 3.37
N GLY A 81 -8.61 -0.93 4.27
CA GLY A 81 -10.05 -0.94 4.56
C GLY A 81 -10.89 -0.66 3.30
N MET A 82 -10.50 0.32 2.50
CA MET A 82 -11.17 0.65 1.24
C MET A 82 -11.08 -0.51 0.23
N TYR A 83 -9.93 -1.15 0.08
CA TYR A 83 -9.76 -2.30 -0.81
C TYR A 83 -10.63 -3.48 -0.39
N LEU A 84 -10.66 -3.82 0.91
CA LEU A 84 -11.49 -4.90 1.44
C LEU A 84 -12.98 -4.60 1.28
N ALA A 85 -13.40 -3.36 1.49
CA ALA A 85 -14.77 -2.92 1.27
C ALA A 85 -15.18 -3.06 -0.20
N LEU A 86 -14.33 -2.59 -1.13
CA LEU A 86 -14.58 -2.75 -2.55
C LEU A 86 -14.64 -4.21 -2.98
N ARG A 87 -13.77 -5.06 -2.43
CA ARG A 87 -13.75 -6.49 -2.73
C ARG A 87 -14.96 -7.24 -2.20
N SER A 88 -15.59 -6.77 -1.12
CA SER A 88 -16.78 -7.39 -0.55
C SER A 88 -18.05 -7.16 -1.36
N LEU A 89 -18.06 -6.17 -2.26
CA LEU A 89 -19.18 -5.89 -3.16
C LEU A 89 -19.25 -6.91 -4.29
N PRO A 90 -20.47 -7.33 -4.68
CA PRO A 90 -20.68 -8.28 -5.77
C PRO A 90 -20.52 -7.56 -7.12
N TRP A 91 -19.29 -7.48 -7.61
CA TRP A 91 -19.05 -6.90 -8.92
C TRP A 91 -19.44 -7.89 -10.04
N ALA A 92 -20.34 -7.47 -10.91
CA ALA A 92 -20.72 -8.24 -12.09
C ALA A 92 -19.69 -8.16 -13.24
N ILE A 93 -18.65 -7.32 -13.09
CA ILE A 93 -17.67 -7.08 -14.15
C ILE A 93 -16.51 -8.09 -14.01
N PRO A 94 -16.31 -8.99 -14.99
CA PRO A 94 -15.22 -9.93 -14.98
C PRO A 94 -13.88 -9.18 -15.04
N GLY A 95 -12.91 -9.61 -14.24
CA GLY A 95 -11.58 -8.99 -14.18
C GLY A 95 -11.42 -7.81 -13.20
N LEU A 96 -12.51 -7.18 -12.75
CA LEU A 96 -12.45 -6.07 -11.79
C LEU A 96 -11.74 -6.43 -10.47
N PRO A 97 -11.95 -7.62 -9.86
CA PRO A 97 -11.23 -7.99 -8.64
C PRO A 97 -9.71 -8.08 -8.84
N ALA A 98 -9.26 -8.55 -10.00
CA ALA A 98 -7.85 -8.60 -10.34
C ALA A 98 -7.26 -7.20 -10.53
N LEU A 99 -7.99 -6.30 -11.19
CA LEU A 99 -7.61 -4.90 -11.36
C LEU A 99 -7.52 -4.18 -10.01
N LEU A 100 -8.50 -4.38 -9.13
CA LEU A 100 -8.48 -3.81 -7.77
C LEU A 100 -7.28 -4.30 -6.95
N LEU A 101 -6.96 -5.58 -7.04
CA LEU A 101 -5.78 -6.14 -6.37
C LEU A 101 -4.49 -5.52 -6.92
N LYS A 102 -4.38 -5.37 -8.23
CA LYS A 102 -3.24 -4.75 -8.90
C LYS A 102 -3.08 -3.29 -8.47
N ALA A 103 -4.15 -2.51 -8.51
CA ALA A 103 -4.17 -1.13 -8.06
C ALA A 103 -3.78 -0.99 -6.57
N TYR A 104 -4.29 -1.88 -5.72
CA TYR A 104 -3.96 -1.93 -4.30
C TYR A 104 -2.46 -2.20 -4.07
N ARG A 105 -1.86 -3.17 -4.78
CA ARG A 105 -0.42 -3.46 -4.70
C ARG A 105 0.43 -2.27 -5.11
N MET A 106 0.10 -1.60 -6.22
CA MET A 106 0.80 -0.39 -6.66
C MET A 106 0.73 0.72 -5.61
N MET A 107 -0.45 0.91 -5.01
CA MET A 107 -0.65 1.90 -3.95
C MET A 107 0.18 1.57 -2.69
N LEU A 108 0.27 0.28 -2.31
CA LEU A 108 1.13 -0.14 -1.21
C LEU A 108 2.59 0.18 -1.47
N VAL A 109 3.11 -0.17 -2.65
CA VAL A 109 4.50 0.14 -3.04
C VAL A 109 4.76 1.64 -2.97
N PHE A 110 3.85 2.45 -3.50
CA PHE A 110 3.96 3.90 -3.46
C PHE A 110 3.97 4.45 -2.02
N LEU A 111 3.07 3.97 -1.15
CA LEU A 111 2.99 4.44 0.24
C LEU A 111 4.22 4.01 1.06
N ILE A 112 4.70 2.78 0.88
CA ILE A 112 5.93 2.30 1.51
C ILE A 112 7.12 3.11 1.01
N GLY A 113 7.20 3.34 -0.30
CA GLY A 113 8.23 4.18 -0.93
C GLY A 113 8.27 5.61 -0.38
N THR A 114 7.10 6.22 -0.13
CA THR A 114 7.05 7.55 0.51
C THR A 114 7.63 7.53 1.94
N GLY A 115 7.43 6.44 2.69
CA GLY A 115 8.05 6.24 4.01
C GLY A 115 9.57 6.20 3.92
N PHE A 116 10.12 5.40 3.02
CA PHE A 116 11.56 5.34 2.77
C PHE A 116 12.11 6.67 2.25
N TYR A 117 11.40 7.34 1.35
CA TYR A 117 11.81 8.65 0.86
C TYR A 117 11.96 9.68 1.98
N HIS A 118 11.04 9.72 2.92
CA HIS A 118 11.12 10.60 4.09
C HIS A 118 12.18 10.18 5.10
N ALA A 119 12.55 8.89 5.13
CA ALA A 119 13.61 8.35 5.99
C ALA A 119 15.03 8.61 5.45
N SER A 120 15.18 9.27 4.30
CA SER A 120 16.46 9.45 3.60
C SER A 120 17.56 10.10 4.44
N GLY A 121 17.22 11.10 5.26
CA GLY A 121 18.20 11.76 6.12
C GLY A 121 18.85 10.82 7.13
N ILE A 122 18.10 9.83 7.63
CA ILE A 122 18.61 8.79 8.53
C ILE A 122 19.48 7.80 7.76
N ALA A 123 19.02 7.39 6.58
CA ALA A 123 19.77 6.49 5.73
C ALA A 123 21.12 7.08 5.32
N ALA A 124 21.16 8.38 5.02
CA ALA A 124 22.39 9.10 4.74
C ALA A 124 23.35 9.10 5.96
N LEU A 125 22.82 9.33 7.17
CA LEU A 125 23.61 9.27 8.40
C LEU A 125 24.13 7.86 8.70
N LEU A 126 23.32 6.80 8.47
CA LEU A 126 23.74 5.41 8.65
C LEU A 126 24.84 5.02 7.66
N LEU A 127 24.71 5.41 6.39
CA LEU A 127 25.73 5.18 5.37
C LEU A 127 27.03 5.94 5.65
N ALA A 128 26.93 7.13 6.26
CA ALA A 128 28.07 7.93 6.65
C ALA A 128 28.72 7.46 7.97
N SER A 129 28.09 6.58 8.75
CA SER A 129 28.61 6.11 10.04
C SER A 129 29.88 5.28 9.93
N SER A 130 30.21 4.79 8.73
CA SER A 130 31.42 4.00 8.47
C SER A 130 32.72 4.85 8.34
N SER A 131 32.60 6.18 8.19
CA SER A 131 33.77 7.06 8.14
C SER A 131 33.48 8.42 8.77
N GLU A 132 34.33 8.85 9.72
CA GLU A 132 34.19 10.16 10.39
C GLU A 132 34.29 11.34 9.41
N GLU A 133 35.07 11.18 8.36
CA GLU A 133 35.27 12.18 7.32
C GLU A 133 33.99 12.50 6.54
N VAL A 134 33.20 11.47 6.20
CA VAL A 134 31.90 11.62 5.55
C VAL A 134 30.87 12.25 6.48
N ARG A 135 30.91 11.91 7.77
CA ARG A 135 29.99 12.46 8.78
C ARG A 135 30.19 13.97 8.99
N THR A 136 31.41 14.45 8.88
CA THR A 136 31.75 15.87 9.11
C THR A 136 31.49 16.72 7.87
N ASN A 137 31.48 16.12 6.68
CA ASN A 137 31.31 16.84 5.41
C ASN A 137 29.84 16.96 5.03
N ARG A 138 29.24 18.14 5.24
CA ARG A 138 27.84 18.43 4.90
C ARG A 138 27.50 18.20 3.43
N THR A 139 28.45 18.42 2.54
CA THR A 139 28.24 18.25 1.09
C THR A 139 28.04 16.77 0.74
N LEU A 140 28.87 15.88 1.33
CA LEU A 140 28.75 14.44 1.14
C LEU A 140 27.46 13.88 1.73
N LEU A 141 27.04 14.35 2.91
CA LEU A 141 25.74 13.96 3.49
C LEU A 141 24.56 14.36 2.61
N THR A 142 24.60 15.58 2.06
CA THR A 142 23.55 16.04 1.15
C THR A 142 23.54 15.25 -0.17
N LEU A 143 24.71 14.87 -0.66
CA LEU A 143 24.82 14.02 -1.86
C LEU A 143 24.25 12.64 -1.59
N LEU A 144 24.61 12.00 -0.48
CA LEU A 144 24.08 10.69 -0.08
C LEU A 144 22.55 10.71 0.09
N ASP A 145 22.01 11.75 0.71
CA ASP A 145 20.56 11.94 0.83
C ASP A 145 19.87 11.99 -0.53
N LYS A 146 20.43 12.75 -1.48
CA LYS A 146 19.88 12.85 -2.84
C LYS A 146 19.99 11.54 -3.60
N VAL A 147 21.14 10.86 -3.54
CA VAL A 147 21.34 9.56 -4.19
C VAL A 147 20.38 8.52 -3.64
N TYR A 148 20.19 8.47 -2.31
CA TYR A 148 19.22 7.58 -1.68
C TYR A 148 17.80 7.86 -2.15
N LYS A 149 17.37 9.14 -2.20
CA LYS A 149 16.03 9.52 -2.69
C LYS A 149 15.80 9.07 -4.13
N VAL A 150 16.79 9.29 -4.99
CA VAL A 150 16.73 8.83 -6.39
C VAL A 150 16.62 7.32 -6.46
N ALA A 151 17.43 6.58 -5.69
CA ALA A 151 17.37 5.12 -5.64
C ALA A 151 15.99 4.62 -5.20
N VAL A 152 15.39 5.21 -4.17
CA VAL A 152 14.03 4.86 -3.70
C VAL A 152 13.00 5.10 -4.80
N VAL A 153 13.05 6.25 -5.48
CA VAL A 153 12.11 6.58 -6.56
C VAL A 153 12.25 5.59 -7.72
N VAL A 154 13.48 5.26 -8.13
CA VAL A 154 13.75 4.31 -9.20
C VAL A 154 13.25 2.92 -8.84
N LEU A 155 13.54 2.43 -7.63
CA LEU A 155 13.08 1.11 -7.16
C LEU A 155 11.55 1.04 -7.10
N CYS A 156 10.89 2.05 -6.53
CA CYS A 156 9.43 2.11 -6.49
C CYS A 156 8.83 2.18 -7.88
N GLY A 157 9.39 3.00 -8.77
CA GLY A 157 8.95 3.12 -10.15
C GLY A 157 9.10 1.81 -10.93
N ALA A 158 10.24 1.12 -10.78
CA ALA A 158 10.48 -0.18 -11.39
C ALA A 158 9.48 -1.24 -10.89
N THR A 159 9.22 -1.28 -9.57
CA THR A 159 8.25 -2.21 -8.98
C THR A 159 6.83 -1.95 -9.48
N ILE A 160 6.42 -0.68 -9.54
CA ILE A 160 5.10 -0.29 -10.07
C ILE A 160 5.00 -0.65 -11.56
N ALA A 161 6.05 -0.43 -12.34
CA ALA A 161 6.09 -0.80 -13.75
C ALA A 161 5.97 -2.32 -13.95
N GLN A 162 6.65 -3.14 -13.13
CA GLN A 162 6.53 -4.60 -13.14
C GLN A 162 5.09 -5.04 -12.79
N GLU A 163 4.49 -4.47 -11.75
CA GLU A 163 3.07 -4.75 -11.40
C GLU A 163 2.12 -4.31 -12.53
N SER A 164 2.46 -3.28 -13.30
CA SER A 164 1.69 -2.84 -14.48
C SER A 164 1.75 -3.83 -15.63
N GLY A 165 2.70 -4.78 -15.61
CA GLY A 165 2.92 -5.76 -16.67
C GLY A 165 3.97 -5.34 -17.68
N LEU A 166 4.73 -4.27 -17.40
CA LEU A 166 5.88 -3.88 -18.21
C LEU A 166 7.08 -4.78 -17.84
N PRO A 167 7.74 -5.44 -18.80
CA PRO A 167 8.87 -6.34 -18.54
C PRO A 167 10.16 -5.56 -18.25
N VAL A 168 10.19 -4.80 -17.15
CA VAL A 168 11.35 -3.97 -16.77
C VAL A 168 12.59 -4.81 -16.48
N GLY A 169 12.40 -6.04 -15.96
CA GLY A 169 13.50 -6.96 -15.68
C GLY A 169 14.29 -7.39 -16.90
N LEU A 170 13.62 -7.60 -18.04
CA LEU A 170 14.28 -8.00 -19.28
C LEU A 170 15.10 -6.86 -19.89
N SER A 171 14.67 -5.62 -19.73
CA SER A 171 15.37 -4.44 -20.23
C SER A 171 16.70 -4.19 -19.51
N LEU A 172 16.76 -4.46 -18.19
CA LEU A 172 17.99 -4.33 -17.40
C LEU A 172 19.02 -5.42 -17.73
N ILE A 173 18.57 -6.63 -18.03
CA ILE A 173 19.45 -7.76 -18.36
C ILE A 173 20.07 -7.54 -19.75
N HIS A 174 19.32 -6.99 -20.70
CA HIS A 174 19.85 -6.70 -22.05
C HIS A 174 20.92 -5.58 -22.08
N ILE A 175 20.88 -4.66 -21.11
CA ILE A 175 21.90 -3.59 -21.01
C ILE A 175 23.20 -4.14 -20.39
N SER A 176 23.13 -5.21 -19.60
CA SER A 176 24.30 -5.79 -18.94
C SER A 176 24.99 -6.89 -19.74
N GLU A 177 24.46 -7.30 -20.89
CA GLU A 177 25.14 -8.27 -21.75
C GLU A 177 26.20 -7.51 -22.59
N PRO A 178 27.50 -7.60 -22.20
CA PRO A 178 28.54 -7.03 -23.06
C PRO A 178 28.51 -7.82 -24.35
N THR A 179 28.27 -7.13 -25.44
CA THR A 179 28.44 -7.65 -26.80
C THR A 179 29.77 -8.38 -26.85
N ARG A 180 29.75 -9.71 -26.75
CA ARG A 180 30.85 -10.55 -27.19
C ARG A 180 30.90 -10.43 -28.73
N LEU A 181 31.52 -9.38 -29.17
CA LEU A 181 32.00 -9.32 -30.56
C LEU A 181 33.10 -10.36 -30.66
N ARG A 182 32.82 -11.38 -31.46
CA ARG A 182 33.79 -12.30 -32.02
C ARG A 182 34.61 -11.58 -33.08
#